data_6b584459ece9aa63d45172adaaa4fc75
#
_entry.id   6b584459ece9aa63d45172adaaa4fc75
#
_cell.length_a   1.000
_cell.length_b   1.000
_cell.length_c   1.000
_cell.angle_alpha   90.00
_cell.angle_beta   90.00
_cell.angle_gamma   90.00
#
_symmetry.space_group_name_H-M   'P 1'
#
loop_
_entity.id
_entity.type
_entity.pdbx_description
1 polymer ?
#
loop_
_entity_poly.entity_id
_entity_poly.type
_entity_poly.pdbx_seq_one_letter_code
_entity_poly.pdbx_strand_id
1 'polypeptide(L)' 'MEVLSETVVEGRVKPLEVIWDDGTRYKIDRVLDRRQAHSLRTGGTGMRYTVRVSGRDTFLYYEGPRWFVEAKVPPSYLG' A
#
# COMPACT_ATOMS: atom_id res chain seq x y z
N MET A 1 -6.69 -1.96 8.89
CA MET A 1 -6.77 -1.89 7.42
C MET A 1 -6.51 -3.27 6.84
N GLU A 2 -7.29 -3.65 5.88
CA GLU A 2 -7.07 -4.88 5.12
C GLU A 2 -6.83 -4.53 3.67
N VAL A 3 -6.12 -5.40 2.96
CA VAL A 3 -5.90 -5.26 1.53
C VAL A 3 -6.27 -6.57 0.85
N LEU A 4 -7.20 -6.48 -0.08
CA LEU A 4 -7.47 -7.60 -0.97
C LEU A 4 -6.39 -7.61 -2.04
N SER A 5 -5.77 -8.75 -2.21
CA SER A 5 -4.68 -8.89 -3.18
C SER A 5 -4.79 -10.23 -3.90
N GLU A 6 -4.10 -10.32 -5.03
CA GLU A 6 -3.96 -11.58 -5.74
C GLU A 6 -2.49 -11.84 -6.03
N THR A 7 -2.13 -13.11 -6.14
CA THR A 7 -0.80 -13.50 -6.56
C THR A 7 -0.84 -13.74 -8.06
N VAL A 8 -0.08 -12.96 -8.82
CA VAL A 8 0.01 -13.12 -10.26
C VAL A 8 0.98 -14.23 -10.62
N VAL A 9 1.00 -14.62 -11.91
CA VAL A 9 1.74 -15.77 -12.41
C VAL A 9 3.21 -15.80 -11.98
N GLU A 10 3.83 -14.64 -11.83
CA GLU A 10 5.24 -14.54 -11.46
C GLU A 10 5.48 -14.62 -9.94
N GLY A 11 4.47 -14.91 -9.17
CA GLY A 11 4.55 -14.96 -7.71
C GLY A 11 4.52 -13.60 -7.03
N ARG A 12 4.33 -12.53 -7.77
CA ARG A 12 4.21 -11.19 -7.20
C ARG A 12 2.80 -10.98 -6.65
N VAL A 13 2.73 -10.27 -5.53
CA VAL A 13 1.45 -9.92 -4.93
C VAL A 13 0.97 -8.60 -5.52
N LYS A 14 -0.25 -8.58 -6.02
CA LYS A 14 -0.87 -7.39 -6.59
C LYS A 14 -2.02 -6.93 -5.71
N PRO A 15 -1.96 -5.72 -5.14
CA PRO A 15 -3.07 -5.21 -4.36
C PRO A 15 -4.23 -4.80 -5.28
N LEU A 16 -5.44 -5.14 -4.88
CA LEU A 16 -6.65 -4.86 -5.66
C LEU A 16 -7.54 -3.82 -5.01
N GLU A 17 -7.66 -3.88 -3.70
CA GLU A 17 -8.61 -3.07 -2.96
C GLU A 17 -8.12 -2.88 -1.52
N VAL A 18 -8.31 -1.68 -1.00
CA VAL A 18 -8.00 -1.36 0.40
C VAL A 18 -9.32 -1.28 1.16
N ILE A 19 -9.42 -2.01 2.26
CA ILE A 19 -10.56 -1.98 3.15
C ILE A 19 -10.12 -1.25 4.41
N TRP A 20 -10.67 -0.06 4.61
CA TRP A 20 -10.31 0.78 5.75
C TRP A 20 -10.98 0.29 7.03
N ASP A 21 -10.53 0.82 8.18
CA ASP A 21 -11.02 0.37 9.48
C ASP A 21 -12.52 0.60 9.70
N ASP A 22 -13.09 1.60 9.03
CA ASP A 22 -14.51 1.89 9.09
C ASP A 22 -15.35 1.05 8.10
N GLY A 23 -14.72 0.11 7.41
CA GLY A 23 -15.37 -0.72 6.43
C GLY A 23 -15.44 -0.14 5.02
N THR A 24 -14.98 1.09 4.83
CA THR A 24 -14.96 1.71 3.51
C THR A 24 -13.98 1.00 2.60
N ARG A 25 -14.41 0.70 1.38
CA ARG A 25 -13.61 0.02 0.38
C ARG A 25 -13.11 1.01 -0.66
N TYR A 26 -11.81 0.98 -0.93
CA TYR A 26 -11.18 1.81 -1.94
C TYR A 26 -10.55 0.90 -2.98
N LYS A 27 -11.13 0.91 -4.17
CA LYS A 27 -10.57 0.14 -5.27
C LYS A 27 -9.28 0.80 -5.75
N ILE A 28 -8.25 0.01 -5.94
CA ILE A 28 -7.00 0.49 -6.51
C ILE A 28 -7.17 0.60 -8.01
N ASP A 29 -7.09 1.82 -8.51
CA ASP A 29 -7.29 2.10 -9.93
C ASP A 29 -6.10 1.63 -10.75
N ARG A 30 -4.89 1.82 -10.23
CA ARG A 30 -3.67 1.47 -10.91
C ARG A 30 -2.51 1.30 -9.95
N VAL A 31 -1.66 0.34 -10.20
CA VAL A 31 -0.35 0.22 -9.56
C VAL A 31 0.66 0.92 -10.47
N LEU A 32 1.24 2.00 -9.98
CA LEU A 32 2.16 2.83 -10.76
C LEU A 32 3.60 2.35 -10.67
N ASP A 33 3.98 1.82 -9.50
CA ASP A 33 5.35 1.40 -9.25
C ASP A 33 5.37 0.35 -8.14
N ARG A 34 6.40 -0.48 -8.15
CA ARG A 34 6.62 -1.51 -7.15
C ARG A 34 8.12 -1.67 -6.96
N ARG A 35 8.59 -1.42 -5.75
CA ARG A 35 10.02 -1.57 -5.44
C ARG A 35 10.25 -1.99 -4.01
N GLN A 36 11.40 -2.58 -3.76
CA GLN A 36 11.83 -2.89 -2.41
C GLN A 36 12.19 -1.59 -1.69
N ALA A 37 11.76 -1.45 -0.46
CA ALA A 37 11.99 -0.23 0.31
C ALA A 37 11.93 -0.51 1.80
N HIS A 38 12.60 0.34 2.58
CA HIS A 38 12.46 0.35 4.04
C HIS A 38 11.13 0.96 4.42
N SER A 39 10.48 0.35 5.40
CA SER A 39 9.30 0.94 6.03
C SER A 39 9.75 1.86 7.16
N LEU A 40 9.33 3.10 7.12
CA LEU A 40 9.61 4.05 8.20
C LEU A 40 8.85 3.70 9.48
N ARG A 41 7.76 2.96 9.37
CA ARG A 41 6.94 2.57 10.52
C ARG A 41 7.52 1.41 11.30
N THR A 42 8.02 0.40 10.59
CA THR A 42 8.46 -0.85 11.22
C THR A 42 9.96 -0.99 11.27
N GLY A 43 10.67 -0.19 10.48
CA GLY A 43 12.13 -0.35 10.33
C GLY A 43 12.52 -1.55 9.50
N GLY A 44 11.55 -2.34 9.03
CA GLY A 44 11.80 -3.50 8.20
C GLY A 44 11.91 -3.17 6.73
N THR A 45 12.28 -4.16 5.94
CA THR A 45 12.35 -4.07 4.49
C THR A 45 11.21 -4.86 3.88
N GLY A 46 10.45 -4.23 3.00
CA GLY A 46 9.35 -4.88 2.31
C GLY A 46 9.22 -4.33 0.90
N MET A 47 8.05 -4.53 0.31
CA MET A 47 7.76 -3.98 -1.02
C MET A 47 6.90 -2.74 -0.88
N ARG A 48 7.30 -1.67 -1.53
CA ARG A 48 6.49 -0.45 -1.60
C ARG A 48 5.81 -0.39 -2.96
N TYR A 49 4.50 -0.29 -2.91
CA TYR A 49 3.68 -0.10 -4.10
C TYR A 49 3.23 1.35 -4.14
N THR A 50 3.47 2.02 -5.24
CA THR A 50 2.85 3.31 -5.50
C THR A 50 1.56 3.02 -6.24
N VAL A 51 0.43 3.38 -5.64
CA VAL A 51 -0.88 3.06 -6.19
C VAL A 51 -1.70 4.33 -6.35
N ARG A 52 -2.62 4.29 -7.31
CA ARG A 52 -3.60 5.35 -7.48
C ARG A 52 -4.94 4.88 -6.98
N VAL A 53 -5.51 5.64 -6.06
CA VAL A 53 -6.80 5.35 -5.45
C VAL A 53 -7.62 6.62 -5.47
N SER A 54 -8.78 6.59 -6.14
CA SER A 54 -9.67 7.75 -6.24
C SER A 54 -8.95 9.02 -6.73
N GLY A 55 -8.09 8.85 -7.73
CA GLY A 55 -7.35 9.97 -8.31
C GLY A 55 -6.18 10.48 -7.49
N ARG A 56 -5.84 9.82 -6.38
CA ARG A 56 -4.72 10.19 -5.52
C ARG A 56 -3.68 9.09 -5.50
N ASP A 57 -2.42 9.49 -5.49
CA ASP A 57 -1.32 8.55 -5.36
C ASP A 57 -0.96 8.37 -3.89
N THR A 58 -0.77 7.13 -3.50
CA THR A 58 -0.36 6.81 -2.14
C THR A 58 0.58 5.62 -2.15
N PHE A 59 1.27 5.41 -1.05
CA PHE A 59 2.16 4.28 -0.90
C PHE A 59 1.50 3.20 -0.05
N LEU A 60 1.56 1.96 -0.56
CA LEU A 60 1.21 0.78 0.21
C LEU A 60 2.48 -0.03 0.43
N TYR A 61 2.76 -0.35 1.68
CA TYR A 61 3.86 -1.24 2.02
C TYR A 61 3.34 -2.64 2.28
N TYR A 62 3.97 -3.59 1.66
CA TYR A 62 3.70 -5.00 1.92
C TYR A 62 4.92 -5.61 2.62
N GLU A 63 4.71 -6.06 3.84
CA GLU A 63 5.73 -6.73 4.64
C GLU A 63 5.11 -8.03 5.12
N GLY A 64 5.13 -8.98 4.28
CA GLY A 64 4.39 -10.22 4.22
C GLY A 64 4.05 -10.90 5.54
N PRO A 65 2.76 -11.06 5.86
CA PRO A 65 1.59 -10.74 5.01
C PRO A 65 0.94 -9.40 5.36
N ARG A 66 1.63 -8.52 6.03
CA ARG A 66 1.07 -7.28 6.56
C ARG A 66 1.14 -6.16 5.54
N TRP A 67 0.13 -5.30 5.53
CA TRP A 67 0.04 -4.14 4.68
C TRP A 67 -0.07 -2.87 5.50
N PHE A 68 0.61 -1.82 5.05
CA PHE A 68 0.57 -0.51 5.69
C PHE A 68 0.34 0.57 4.65
N VAL A 69 -0.41 1.59 5.01
CA VAL A 69 -0.52 2.80 4.22
C VAL A 69 0.43 3.84 4.79
N GLU A 70 1.17 4.50 3.91
CA GLU A 70 2.01 5.61 4.32
C GLU A 70 1.72 6.78 3.39
N ALA A 71 1.30 7.90 3.97
CA ALA A 71 1.01 9.09 3.20
C ALA A 71 2.30 9.67 2.63
N LYS A 72 2.22 10.28 1.44
CA LYS A 72 3.36 10.95 0.84
C LYS A 72 3.83 12.14 1.67
N VAL A 73 2.90 12.76 2.38
CA VAL A 73 3.20 13.90 3.24
C VAL A 73 3.55 13.38 4.62
N PRO A 74 4.73 13.69 5.17
CA PRO A 74 5.11 13.25 6.50
C PRO A 74 4.12 13.72 7.56
N PRO A 75 3.82 12.88 8.57
CA PRO A 75 2.89 13.26 9.64
C PRO A 75 3.27 14.52 10.40
N SER A 76 4.55 14.88 10.41
CA SER A 76 5.02 16.09 11.05
C SER A 76 4.41 17.37 10.49
N TYR A 77 3.88 17.32 9.28
CA TYR A 77 3.16 18.46 8.70
C TYR A 77 1.78 18.63 9.30
N LEU A 78 1.27 17.60 9.93
CA LEU A 78 -0.08 17.59 10.45
C LEU A 78 -0.15 17.98 11.91
N GLY A 79 1.00 18.03 12.53
CA GLY A 79 1.09 18.33 13.96
C GLY A 79 1.61 19.62 14.29
#